data_2e3ffd4cb48d88d22c13cf98ae4328c6
#
_entry.id   2e3ffd4cb48d88d22c13cf98ae4328c6
#
_cell.length_a   1.000
_cell.length_b   1.000
_cell.length_c   1.000
_cell.angle_alpha   90.00
_cell.angle_beta   90.00
_cell.angle_gamma   90.00
#
_symmetry.space_group_name_H-M   'P 1'
#
loop_
_entity.id
_entity.type
_entity.pdbx_description
1 polymer ?
#
loop_
_entity_poly.entity_id
_entity_poly.type
_entity_poly.pdbx_seq_one_letter_code
_entity_poly.pdbx_strand_id
1 'polypeptide(L)'
;GRGTVPAVAQVTKQGFVYTFDRLTGEPIWPMENRPVPASSVPGEKLATTQPFPTKPPPFEMQGISEQDLVDYTPELHREALEVMSSYKMGPLFNPPIHDENAEGLISAAMCPGDGGGANIYAPPAADPTTGFLYVPSANNCSWQRVIPGEEADARIDKPTGTTFAAYANGAGGRPPR
;
A
#
# COMPACT_ATOMS: atom_id res chain seq x y z
N GLY A 1 3.38 14.19 -32.30
CA GLY A 1 3.47 13.11 -31.31
C GLY A 1 4.86 12.51 -31.30
N ARG A 2 5.34 12.05 -30.17
CA ARG A 2 6.56 11.23 -30.12
C ARG A 2 6.28 9.95 -30.91
N GLY A 3 7.19 9.54 -31.80
CA GLY A 3 7.11 8.27 -32.51
C GLY A 3 7.08 7.07 -31.55
N THR A 4 7.13 5.85 -32.09
CA THR A 4 7.23 4.64 -31.29
C THR A 4 8.53 4.64 -30.47
N VAL A 5 8.40 4.50 -29.14
CA VAL A 5 9.53 4.46 -28.22
C VAL A 5 9.63 3.04 -27.66
N PRO A 6 10.80 2.38 -27.73
CA PRO A 6 11.00 1.09 -27.06
C PRO A 6 10.92 1.33 -25.55
N ALA A 7 9.92 0.74 -24.88
CA ALA A 7 9.63 0.99 -23.49
C ALA A 7 9.81 -0.27 -22.62
N VAL A 8 10.04 -0.05 -21.34
CA VAL A 8 9.82 -1.02 -20.27
C VAL A 8 8.72 -0.50 -19.35
N ALA A 9 7.76 -1.35 -19.03
CA ALA A 9 6.67 -1.04 -18.10
C ALA A 9 6.83 -1.90 -16.84
N GLN A 10 7.00 -1.23 -15.70
CA GLN A 10 7.09 -1.89 -14.40
C GLN A 10 5.78 -1.69 -13.64
N VAL A 11 5.02 -2.76 -13.49
CA VAL A 11 3.85 -2.78 -12.61
C VAL A 11 4.28 -2.98 -11.16
N THR A 12 3.51 -2.41 -10.24
CA THR A 12 3.87 -2.42 -8.81
C THR A 12 2.71 -2.83 -7.92
N LYS A 13 3.03 -3.25 -6.70
CA LYS A 13 2.06 -3.53 -5.65
C LYS A 13 1.25 -2.30 -5.21
N GLN A 14 1.79 -1.11 -5.41
CA GLN A 14 1.08 0.14 -5.14
C GLN A 14 0.02 0.48 -6.20
N GLY A 15 -0.18 -0.39 -7.20
CA GLY A 15 -1.17 -0.17 -8.24
C GLY A 15 -0.71 0.79 -9.34
N PHE A 16 0.58 1.05 -9.47
CA PHE A 16 1.15 1.89 -10.53
C PHE A 16 1.80 1.09 -11.64
N VAL A 17 1.86 1.70 -12.82
CA VAL A 17 2.73 1.29 -13.92
C VAL A 17 3.75 2.40 -14.17
N TYR A 18 5.00 2.14 -13.83
CA TYR A 18 6.11 3.02 -14.19
C TYR A 18 6.61 2.64 -15.59
N THR A 19 6.72 3.61 -16.47
CA THR A 19 7.11 3.37 -17.86
C THR A 19 8.32 4.22 -18.22
N PHE A 20 9.37 3.54 -18.70
CA PHE A 20 10.65 4.16 -19.03
C PHE A 20 11.03 3.87 -20.47
N ASP A 21 11.77 4.77 -21.09
CA ASP A 21 12.48 4.49 -22.32
C ASP A 21 13.56 3.42 -22.03
N ARG A 22 13.50 2.29 -22.73
CA ARG A 22 14.40 1.16 -22.50
C ARG A 22 15.86 1.45 -22.81
N LEU A 23 16.13 2.43 -23.66
CA LEU A 23 17.49 2.77 -24.10
C LEU A 23 18.16 3.79 -23.20
N THR A 24 17.38 4.73 -22.65
CA THR A 24 17.92 5.85 -21.87
C THR A 24 17.63 5.73 -20.37
N GLY A 25 16.62 4.97 -19.97
CA GLY A 25 16.12 4.92 -18.61
C GLY A 25 15.24 6.11 -18.23
N GLU A 26 15.00 7.05 -19.14
CA GLU A 26 14.18 8.22 -18.84
C GLU A 26 12.70 7.87 -18.75
N PRO A 27 11.97 8.45 -17.79
CA PRO A 27 10.53 8.26 -17.69
C PRO A 27 9.81 8.74 -18.95
N ILE A 28 8.89 7.90 -19.48
CA ILE A 28 8.08 8.30 -20.65
C ILE A 28 7.06 9.37 -20.28
N TRP A 29 6.48 9.27 -19.09
CA TRP A 29 5.64 10.30 -18.50
C TRP A 29 6.29 10.90 -17.26
N PRO A 30 6.07 12.18 -16.96
CA PRO A 30 6.62 12.80 -15.77
C PRO A 30 6.25 12.04 -14.49
N MET A 31 7.16 12.04 -13.55
CA MET A 31 6.91 11.61 -12.17
C MET A 31 6.86 12.86 -11.27
N GLU A 32 5.91 12.85 -10.33
CA GLU A 32 5.73 13.92 -9.35
C GLU A 32 6.09 13.39 -7.96
N ASN A 33 6.99 14.09 -7.29
CA ASN A 33 7.23 13.83 -5.87
C ASN A 33 6.08 14.40 -5.05
N ARG A 34 5.25 13.54 -4.49
CA ARG A 34 4.10 13.93 -3.65
C ARG A 34 4.38 13.67 -2.20
N PRO A 35 3.93 14.56 -1.28
CA PRO A 35 4.02 14.32 0.16
C PRO A 35 3.34 13.00 0.55
N VAL A 36 3.93 12.30 1.52
CA VAL A 36 3.36 11.09 2.11
C VAL A 36 3.30 11.24 3.63
N PRO A 37 2.41 10.48 4.31
CA PRO A 37 2.27 10.58 5.75
C PRO A 37 3.57 10.25 6.49
N ALA A 38 3.81 10.98 7.57
CA ALA A 38 4.91 10.70 8.48
C ALA A 38 4.60 9.48 9.37
N SER A 39 5.61 8.73 9.76
CA SER A 39 5.48 7.69 10.76
C SER A 39 5.35 8.29 12.18
N SER A 40 4.56 7.62 13.01
CA SER A 40 4.51 7.86 14.45
C SER A 40 5.37 6.88 15.26
N VAL A 41 6.03 5.92 14.60
CA VAL A 41 6.89 4.93 15.26
C VAL A 41 8.16 5.61 15.77
N PRO A 42 8.49 5.51 17.06
CA PRO A 42 9.66 6.17 17.63
C PRO A 42 10.96 5.75 16.92
N GLY A 43 11.73 6.74 16.48
CA GLY A 43 13.03 6.51 15.81
C GLY A 43 12.94 6.20 14.32
N GLU A 44 11.75 5.96 13.76
CA GLU A 44 11.57 5.76 12.32
C GLU A 44 11.71 7.08 11.55
N LYS A 45 12.47 7.04 10.47
CA LYS A 45 12.69 8.18 9.57
C LYS A 45 12.27 7.79 8.15
N LEU A 46 11.08 8.18 7.76
CA LEU A 46 10.57 7.96 6.41
C LEU A 46 10.94 9.10 5.47
N ALA A 47 10.98 8.80 4.18
CA ALA A 47 11.01 9.84 3.16
C ALA A 47 9.74 10.68 3.24
N THR A 48 9.87 12.00 3.11
CA THR A 48 8.72 12.93 3.20
C THR A 48 7.89 12.96 1.92
N THR A 49 8.43 12.45 0.83
CA THR A 49 7.76 12.36 -0.48
C THR A 49 8.05 11.03 -1.14
N GLN A 50 7.15 10.63 -2.05
CA GLN A 50 7.33 9.47 -2.93
C GLN A 50 7.07 9.88 -4.38
N PRO A 51 7.71 9.22 -5.37
CA PRO A 51 7.47 9.47 -6.78
C PRO A 51 6.15 8.83 -7.22
N PHE A 52 5.26 9.63 -7.81
CA PHE A 52 4.00 9.19 -8.39
C PHE A 52 4.05 9.36 -9.92
N PRO A 53 3.80 8.31 -10.72
CA PRO A 53 3.71 8.47 -12.16
C PRO A 53 2.44 9.27 -12.51
N THR A 54 2.55 10.19 -13.46
CA THR A 54 1.39 10.98 -13.91
C THR A 54 0.50 10.20 -14.87
N LYS A 55 1.04 9.16 -15.50
CA LYS A 55 0.34 8.24 -16.43
C LYS A 55 1.01 6.86 -16.43
N PRO A 56 0.24 5.80 -16.73
CA PRO A 56 -1.22 5.74 -16.71
C PRO A 56 -1.78 6.01 -15.31
N PRO A 57 -3.10 6.20 -15.15
CA PRO A 57 -3.69 6.29 -13.82
C PRO A 57 -3.44 4.98 -13.05
N PRO A 58 -3.44 5.01 -11.71
CA PRO A 58 -3.34 3.80 -10.91
C PRO A 58 -4.47 2.82 -11.25
N PHE A 59 -4.15 1.53 -11.25
CA PHE A 59 -5.11 0.47 -11.56
C PHE A 59 -5.73 -0.19 -10.31
N GLU A 60 -5.35 0.29 -9.13
CA GLU A 60 -5.89 -0.12 -7.82
C GLU A 60 -6.15 1.09 -6.93
N MET A 61 -6.89 0.87 -5.84
CA MET A 61 -7.16 1.88 -4.84
C MET A 61 -5.85 2.46 -4.27
N GLN A 62 -5.89 3.73 -3.89
CA GLN A 62 -4.72 4.50 -3.47
C GLN A 62 -4.86 4.97 -2.01
N GLY A 63 -5.06 4.03 -1.11
CA GLY A 63 -5.42 4.27 0.28
C GLY A 63 -6.86 3.86 0.57
N ILE A 64 -7.35 4.18 1.75
CA ILE A 64 -8.73 3.95 2.19
C ILE A 64 -9.22 5.13 3.02
N SER A 65 -10.46 5.50 2.81
CA SER A 65 -11.18 6.56 3.52
C SER A 65 -12.59 6.10 3.89
N GLU A 66 -13.34 6.92 4.62
CA GLU A 66 -14.74 6.65 4.94
C GLU A 66 -15.61 6.44 3.70
N GLN A 67 -15.26 7.08 2.57
CA GLN A 67 -15.99 6.97 1.31
C GLN A 67 -15.83 5.61 0.62
N ASP A 68 -14.83 4.84 1.02
CA ASP A 68 -14.55 3.50 0.47
C ASP A 68 -15.24 2.38 1.27
N LEU A 69 -15.90 2.74 2.38
CA LEU A 69 -16.60 1.79 3.23
C LEU A 69 -17.95 1.37 2.62
N VAL A 70 -18.45 0.20 3.03
CA VAL A 70 -19.73 -0.29 2.57
C VAL A 70 -20.86 0.70 2.89
N ASP A 71 -21.70 0.99 1.91
CA ASP A 71 -22.78 1.98 1.99
C ASP A 71 -24.13 1.47 1.40
N TYR A 72 -24.32 0.16 1.31
CA TYR A 72 -25.52 -0.43 0.76
C TYR A 72 -26.81 -0.04 1.54
N THR A 73 -26.68 0.18 2.85
CA THR A 73 -27.68 0.79 3.68
C THR A 73 -27.06 1.72 4.72
N PRO A 74 -27.82 2.73 5.22
CA PRO A 74 -27.31 3.63 6.27
C PRO A 74 -26.84 2.90 7.54
N GLU A 75 -27.51 1.78 7.88
CA GLU A 75 -27.16 0.97 9.05
C GLU A 75 -25.82 0.27 8.86
N LEU A 76 -25.58 -0.35 7.70
CA LEU A 76 -24.31 -1.00 7.37
C LEU A 76 -23.17 0.01 7.29
N HIS A 77 -23.41 1.20 6.73
CA HIS A 77 -22.40 2.24 6.68
C HIS A 77 -22.02 2.72 8.08
N ARG A 78 -23.00 2.94 8.97
CA ARG A 78 -22.75 3.31 10.35
C ARG A 78 -21.94 2.23 11.10
N GLU A 79 -22.29 0.95 10.93
CA GLU A 79 -21.55 -0.18 11.52
C GLU A 79 -20.11 -0.22 10.99
N ALA A 80 -19.91 -0.01 9.69
CA ALA A 80 -18.58 0.05 9.09
C ALA A 80 -17.74 1.20 9.66
N LEU A 81 -18.33 2.39 9.83
CA LEU A 81 -17.68 3.54 10.47
C LEU A 81 -17.30 3.25 11.91
N GLU A 82 -18.18 2.61 12.68
CA GLU A 82 -17.95 2.22 14.06
C GLU A 82 -16.75 1.26 14.16
N VAL A 83 -16.73 0.21 13.34
CA VAL A 83 -15.61 -0.73 13.27
C VAL A 83 -14.32 -0.02 12.88
N MET A 84 -14.37 0.80 11.85
CA MET A 84 -13.19 1.47 11.30
C MET A 84 -12.65 2.60 12.18
N SER A 85 -13.44 3.12 13.14
CA SER A 85 -12.97 4.11 14.11
C SER A 85 -11.81 3.62 14.98
N SER A 86 -11.63 2.31 15.10
CA SER A 86 -10.52 1.68 15.82
C SER A 86 -9.25 1.48 14.96
N TYR A 87 -9.28 1.92 13.71
CA TYR A 87 -8.18 1.70 12.76
C TYR A 87 -7.75 3.01 12.10
N LYS A 88 -6.46 3.14 11.82
CA LYS A 88 -5.95 4.28 11.07
C LYS A 88 -6.19 4.08 9.58
N MET A 89 -7.18 4.77 9.03
CA MET A 89 -7.33 4.92 7.59
C MET A 89 -6.35 5.97 7.06
N GLY A 90 -6.06 5.95 5.77
CA GLY A 90 -5.17 6.94 5.17
C GLY A 90 -4.91 6.71 3.68
N PRO A 91 -4.19 7.63 3.05
CA PRO A 91 -3.81 7.54 1.65
C PRO A 91 -2.80 6.42 1.40
N LEU A 92 -2.43 6.22 0.14
CA LEU A 92 -1.30 5.36 -0.22
C LEU A 92 -0.04 5.75 0.61
N PHE A 93 0.75 4.77 0.99
CA PHE A 93 1.89 4.90 1.91
C PHE A 93 1.48 5.31 3.34
N ASN A 94 0.24 4.98 3.76
CA ASN A 94 -0.15 5.09 5.17
C ASN A 94 0.76 4.20 6.02
N PRO A 95 1.60 4.78 6.91
CA PRO A 95 2.55 3.98 7.66
C PRO A 95 1.87 3.16 8.76
N PRO A 96 2.44 2.02 9.16
CA PRO A 96 1.98 1.28 10.33
C PRO A 96 2.02 2.16 11.58
N ILE A 97 1.23 1.80 12.57
CA ILE A 97 1.27 2.41 13.90
C ILE A 97 1.95 1.47 14.89
N HIS A 98 2.54 2.00 15.95
CA HIS A 98 3.02 1.17 17.04
C HIS A 98 1.90 0.85 18.03
N ASP A 99 2.01 -0.25 18.75
CA ASP A 99 0.98 -0.74 19.67
C ASP A 99 0.71 0.20 20.85
N GLU A 100 1.70 0.94 21.31
CA GLU A 100 1.57 1.99 22.33
C GLU A 100 1.26 3.36 21.73
N ASN A 101 0.42 3.41 20.69
CA ASN A 101 0.04 4.69 20.09
C ASN A 101 -0.93 5.47 20.99
N ALA A 102 -0.77 6.80 21.03
CA ALA A 102 -1.56 7.67 21.89
C ALA A 102 -3.06 7.71 21.53
N GLU A 103 -3.42 7.31 20.33
CA GLU A 103 -4.79 7.33 19.82
C GLU A 103 -5.56 6.05 20.17
N GLY A 104 -4.87 5.02 20.70
CA GLY A 104 -5.48 3.74 21.06
C GLY A 104 -5.96 2.91 19.87
N LEU A 105 -5.43 3.19 18.68
CA LEU A 105 -5.79 2.47 17.45
C LEU A 105 -5.18 1.07 17.42
N ILE A 106 -5.91 0.14 16.82
CA ILE A 106 -5.52 -1.28 16.76
C ILE A 106 -4.43 -1.52 15.71
N SER A 107 -4.59 -0.93 14.51
CA SER A 107 -3.63 -1.03 13.41
C SER A 107 -3.88 0.03 12.35
N ALA A 108 -2.97 0.18 11.39
CA ALA A 108 -3.16 1.00 10.21
C ALA A 108 -3.60 0.15 9.02
N ALA A 109 -4.54 0.66 8.23
CA ALA A 109 -4.93 0.10 6.95
C ALA A 109 -3.95 0.53 5.86
N MET A 110 -3.39 -0.42 5.14
CA MET A 110 -2.53 -0.20 3.98
C MET A 110 -3.23 -0.73 2.73
N CYS A 111 -3.58 0.15 1.82
CA CYS A 111 -4.32 -0.16 0.60
C CYS A 111 -3.63 0.46 -0.64
N PRO A 112 -3.23 -0.34 -1.65
CA PRO A 112 -3.24 -1.81 -1.67
C PRO A 112 -2.36 -2.42 -0.59
N GLY A 113 -2.79 -3.57 -0.06
CA GLY A 113 -2.07 -4.31 0.97
C GLY A 113 -1.04 -5.29 0.40
N ASP A 114 -0.51 -6.16 1.27
CA ASP A 114 0.54 -7.12 0.90
C ASP A 114 0.15 -8.06 -0.24
N GLY A 115 -1.12 -8.44 -0.32
CA GLY A 115 -1.67 -9.25 -1.42
C GLY A 115 -2.37 -8.43 -2.49
N GLY A 116 -2.31 -7.09 -2.41
CA GLY A 116 -2.94 -6.17 -3.36
C GLY A 116 -2.02 -5.72 -4.48
N GLY A 117 -2.57 -4.92 -5.39
CA GLY A 117 -1.85 -4.46 -6.57
C GLY A 117 -1.43 -5.58 -7.50
N ALA A 118 -0.34 -5.38 -8.24
CA ALA A 118 0.20 -6.41 -9.12
C ALA A 118 0.84 -7.55 -8.31
N ASN A 119 0.47 -8.77 -8.66
CA ASN A 119 0.93 -9.96 -7.95
C ASN A 119 2.14 -10.59 -8.67
N ILE A 120 3.15 -10.98 -7.91
CA ILE A 120 4.33 -11.68 -8.44
C ILE A 120 4.02 -13.12 -8.90
N TYR A 121 2.95 -13.72 -8.38
CA TYR A 121 2.52 -15.08 -8.75
C TYR A 121 1.65 -15.10 -10.02
N ALA A 122 1.17 -13.94 -10.46
CA ALA A 122 0.44 -13.75 -11.70
C ALA A 122 1.08 -12.55 -12.42
N PRO A 123 2.21 -12.77 -13.13
CA PRO A 123 2.95 -11.67 -13.75
C PRO A 123 2.12 -11.00 -14.84
N PRO A 124 2.33 -9.71 -15.10
CA PRO A 124 1.71 -9.01 -16.22
C PRO A 124 2.23 -9.56 -17.55
N ALA A 125 1.43 -9.39 -18.59
CA ALA A 125 1.78 -9.74 -19.94
C ALA A 125 1.57 -8.55 -20.90
N ALA A 126 2.48 -8.37 -21.83
CA ALA A 126 2.36 -7.37 -22.89
C ALA A 126 2.15 -8.04 -24.25
N ASP A 127 1.21 -7.55 -25.03
CA ASP A 127 1.05 -7.90 -26.42
C ASP A 127 1.83 -6.92 -27.31
N PRO A 128 2.93 -7.33 -27.92
CA PRO A 128 3.76 -6.43 -28.73
C PRO A 128 3.08 -6.00 -30.03
N THR A 129 2.02 -6.69 -30.46
CA THR A 129 1.29 -6.38 -31.69
C THR A 129 0.32 -5.23 -31.48
N THR A 130 -0.38 -5.23 -30.34
CA THR A 130 -1.40 -4.23 -30.01
C THR A 130 -0.88 -3.13 -29.08
N GLY A 131 0.23 -3.39 -28.37
CA GLY A 131 0.76 -2.51 -27.33
C GLY A 131 -0.04 -2.54 -26.03
N PHE A 132 -0.94 -3.49 -25.84
CA PHE A 132 -1.68 -3.65 -24.59
C PHE A 132 -0.83 -4.31 -23.51
N LEU A 133 -0.96 -3.79 -22.31
CA LEU A 133 -0.41 -4.37 -21.08
C LEU A 133 -1.57 -4.91 -20.23
N TYR A 134 -1.54 -6.21 -19.97
CA TYR A 134 -2.52 -6.91 -19.12
C TYR A 134 -1.92 -7.08 -17.73
N VAL A 135 -2.58 -6.51 -16.71
CA VAL A 135 -2.10 -6.53 -15.33
C VAL A 135 -3.10 -7.27 -14.45
N PRO A 136 -2.82 -8.51 -14.02
CA PRO A 136 -3.59 -9.15 -12.96
C PRO A 136 -3.42 -8.39 -11.66
N SER A 137 -4.51 -8.04 -11.02
CA SER A 137 -4.52 -7.24 -9.81
C SER A 137 -5.52 -7.76 -8.79
N ALA A 138 -5.24 -7.53 -7.51
CA ALA A 138 -6.15 -7.81 -6.42
C ALA A 138 -6.39 -6.56 -5.60
N ASN A 139 -7.67 -6.20 -5.46
CA ASN A 139 -8.10 -5.09 -4.63
C ASN A 139 -8.31 -5.59 -3.20
N ASN A 140 -7.29 -5.45 -2.37
CA ASN A 140 -7.37 -5.76 -0.94
C ASN A 140 -6.49 -4.81 -0.12
N CYS A 141 -6.79 -4.74 1.18
CA CYS A 141 -5.98 -4.02 2.15
C CYS A 141 -5.32 -5.01 3.12
N SER A 142 -4.19 -4.64 3.68
CA SER A 142 -3.59 -5.29 4.85
C SER A 142 -3.62 -4.35 6.06
N TRP A 143 -3.55 -4.97 7.22
CA TRP A 143 -3.63 -4.30 8.52
C TRP A 143 -2.29 -4.44 9.19
N GLN A 144 -1.64 -3.31 9.49
CA GLN A 144 -0.27 -3.33 9.99
C GLN A 144 -0.13 -2.52 11.27
N ARG A 145 0.58 -3.10 12.21
CA ARG A 145 1.12 -2.42 13.38
C ARG A 145 2.57 -2.85 13.63
N VAL A 146 3.27 -2.07 14.39
CA VAL A 146 4.61 -2.35 14.86
C VAL A 146 4.54 -2.65 16.35
N ILE A 147 5.18 -3.72 16.76
CA ILE A 147 5.25 -4.18 18.15
C ILE A 147 6.70 -4.11 18.63
N PRO A 148 6.95 -4.08 19.95
CA PRO A 148 8.31 -4.17 20.49
C PRO A 148 9.05 -5.39 19.96
N GLY A 149 10.35 -5.24 19.72
CA GLY A 149 11.19 -6.31 19.16
C GLY A 149 11.23 -7.55 20.02
N GLU A 150 11.24 -7.40 21.35
CA GLU A 150 11.18 -8.53 22.30
C GLU A 150 9.90 -9.35 22.16
N GLU A 151 8.75 -8.68 21.93
CA GLU A 151 7.49 -9.36 21.69
C GLU A 151 7.50 -10.09 20.34
N ALA A 152 8.07 -9.48 19.31
CA ALA A 152 8.22 -10.12 18.01
C ALA A 152 9.13 -11.33 18.08
N ASP A 153 10.27 -11.23 18.77
CA ASP A 153 11.24 -12.30 18.93
C ASP A 153 10.63 -13.50 19.67
N ALA A 154 9.83 -13.25 20.71
CA ALA A 154 9.12 -14.30 21.44
C ALA A 154 8.11 -15.07 20.57
N ARG A 155 7.53 -14.40 19.54
CA ARG A 155 6.56 -15.03 18.64
C ARG A 155 7.18 -15.88 17.55
N ILE A 156 8.39 -15.54 17.10
CA ILE A 156 9.08 -16.26 16.00
C ILE A 156 10.18 -17.20 16.51
N ASP A 157 10.37 -17.26 17.83
CA ASP A 157 11.43 -18.04 18.49
C ASP A 157 12.84 -17.74 17.91
N LYS A 158 13.04 -16.48 17.55
CA LYS A 158 14.29 -16.02 16.91
C LYS A 158 14.57 -14.57 17.28
N PRO A 159 15.61 -14.27 18.07
CA PRO A 159 15.98 -12.88 18.38
C PRO A 159 16.43 -12.16 17.11
N THR A 160 15.73 -11.08 16.76
CA THR A 160 16.07 -10.21 15.64
C THR A 160 16.96 -9.05 16.05
N GLY A 161 16.99 -8.72 17.33
CA GLY A 161 17.72 -7.59 17.88
C GLY A 161 17.16 -6.24 17.44
N THR A 162 15.92 -6.19 16.92
CA THR A 162 15.26 -4.96 16.50
C THR A 162 14.51 -4.33 17.67
N THR A 163 14.45 -2.99 17.69
CA THR A 163 13.66 -2.25 18.69
C THR A 163 12.17 -2.41 18.45
N PHE A 164 11.77 -2.38 17.17
CA PHE A 164 10.39 -2.60 16.72
C PHE A 164 10.40 -3.56 15.52
N ALA A 165 9.38 -4.37 15.43
CA ALA A 165 9.16 -5.23 14.28
C ALA A 165 7.77 -5.01 13.70
N ALA A 166 7.68 -4.93 12.37
CA ALA A 166 6.41 -4.85 11.67
C ALA A 166 5.66 -6.19 11.84
N TYR A 167 4.41 -6.09 12.22
CA TYR A 167 3.52 -7.23 12.36
C TYR A 167 2.38 -7.13 11.35
N ALA A 168 2.47 -7.89 10.28
CA ALA A 168 1.43 -7.99 9.29
C ALA A 168 0.48 -9.14 9.63
N ASN A 169 -0.82 -8.91 9.47
CA ASN A 169 -1.86 -9.94 9.42
C ASN A 169 -2.01 -10.87 10.65
N GLY A 170 -2.91 -10.57 11.52
CA GLY A 170 -3.51 -11.52 12.45
C GLY A 170 -3.22 -11.32 13.92
N ALA A 171 -2.12 -10.73 14.33
CA ALA A 171 -1.90 -10.41 15.74
C ALA A 171 -2.49 -9.06 16.14
N GLY A 172 -2.76 -8.20 15.19
CA GLY A 172 -3.25 -6.85 15.42
C GLY A 172 -4.75 -6.64 15.25
N GLY A 173 -5.51 -7.71 15.13
CA GLY A 173 -6.95 -7.57 14.94
C GLY A 173 -7.28 -7.10 13.53
N ARG A 174 -7.48 -8.05 12.63
CA ARG A 174 -8.21 -7.80 11.40
C ARG A 174 -9.64 -7.41 11.78
N PRO A 175 -10.25 -6.38 11.16
CA PRO A 175 -11.66 -6.10 11.39
C PRO A 175 -12.50 -7.37 11.22
N PRO A 176 -13.57 -7.53 11.98
CA PRO A 176 -14.53 -8.62 11.75
C PRO A 176 -15.01 -8.59 10.31
N ARG A 177 -15.20 -9.77 9.72
CA ARG A 177 -15.73 -9.91 8.35
C ARG A 177 -17.20 -9.62 8.34
#